data_8f2ef4ca262a860b8f92f5a5294cda8f
#
_entry.id   8f2ef4ca262a860b8f92f5a5294cda8f
#
_cell.length_a   1.000
_cell.length_b   1.000
_cell.length_c   1.000
_cell.angle_alpha   90.00
_cell.angle_beta   90.00
_cell.angle_gamma   90.00
#
_symmetry.space_group_name_H-M   'P 1'
#
loop_
_entity.id
_entity.type
_entity.pdbx_description
1 polymer ?
#
loop_
_entity_poly.entity_id
_entity_poly.type
_entity_poly.pdbx_seq_one_letter_code
_entity_poly.pdbx_strand_id
1 'polypeptide(L)'
;MKSLLIGLGSIGRRHLRELSSRSEEVLVYDFKNNYPEILEELGNAIFYSDWNSLSTNHKDIDFAVISTWGPNHLQQLRNVESLGVKSVLIEKPIAASLSDVQEIEQISKDSKIRLFENFHFRYSNFKSAVQKLEDQFNLGNLIQFNISGGAKCIATTGIHYLDLCEWILEGRPESVIADLTFSYINPRSSTLRIYDGIAKWAYPSGAALTMNFTNNSYADAVIEIVWKNAMATFNGTMLILFGPEDFPNFDPQTTARVKPFTRKLYEIDAILGDSSNDGMTNLYNDFFDQNQKYRNLNPGSSTRDLIAALIASEMNMKISLRDNMDVFHKIDWEIS
;
A
#
# COMPACT_ATOMS: atom_id res chain seq x y z
N MET A 1 -1.05 -27.19 -7.79
CA MET A 1 -1.78 -26.06 -7.16
C MET A 1 -2.70 -25.45 -8.20
N LYS A 2 -3.97 -25.19 -7.82
CA LYS A 2 -4.98 -24.52 -8.64
C LYS A 2 -5.25 -23.13 -8.09
N SER A 3 -5.14 -22.12 -8.91
CA SER A 3 -5.32 -20.74 -8.51
C SER A 3 -6.50 -20.05 -9.23
N LEU A 4 -7.09 -19.06 -8.59
CA LEU A 4 -8.16 -18.22 -9.15
C LEU A 4 -7.68 -16.77 -9.21
N LEU A 5 -7.78 -16.17 -10.37
CA LEU A 5 -7.60 -14.72 -10.57
C LEU A 5 -8.94 -14.07 -10.90
N ILE A 6 -9.32 -13.04 -10.14
CA ILE A 6 -10.52 -12.25 -10.38
C ILE A 6 -10.12 -10.84 -10.81
N GLY A 7 -10.48 -10.47 -12.04
CA GLY A 7 -10.08 -9.21 -12.67
C GLY A 7 -8.83 -9.34 -13.54
N LEU A 8 -8.99 -9.10 -14.84
CA LEU A 8 -7.90 -9.20 -15.83
C LEU A 8 -7.52 -7.82 -16.41
N GLY A 9 -7.55 -6.78 -15.54
CA GLY A 9 -7.05 -5.45 -15.86
C GLY A 9 -5.51 -5.39 -15.94
N SER A 10 -4.96 -4.18 -15.94
CA SER A 10 -3.50 -3.97 -16.04
C SER A 10 -2.72 -4.71 -14.96
N ILE A 11 -3.14 -4.62 -13.70
CA ILE A 11 -2.50 -5.32 -12.58
C ILE A 11 -2.82 -6.82 -12.59
N GLY A 12 -4.05 -7.21 -12.96
CA GLY A 12 -4.45 -8.61 -13.09
C GLY A 12 -3.58 -9.40 -14.07
N ARG A 13 -3.14 -8.78 -15.17
CA ARG A 13 -2.22 -9.39 -16.12
C ARG A 13 -0.84 -9.67 -15.52
N ARG A 14 -0.37 -8.84 -14.59
CA ARG A 14 0.86 -9.09 -13.85
C ARG A 14 0.69 -10.28 -12.91
N HIS A 15 -0.42 -10.31 -12.16
CA HIS A 15 -0.76 -11.44 -11.32
C HIS A 15 -0.89 -12.74 -12.12
N LEU A 16 -1.50 -12.69 -13.30
CA LEU A 16 -1.65 -13.86 -14.15
C LEU A 16 -0.31 -14.48 -14.52
N ARG A 17 0.69 -13.66 -14.90
CA ARG A 17 2.04 -14.17 -15.23
C ARG A 17 2.70 -14.87 -14.04
N GLU A 18 2.60 -14.29 -12.84
CA GLU A 18 3.13 -14.91 -11.62
C GLU A 18 2.40 -16.21 -11.26
N LEU A 19 1.08 -16.22 -11.36
CA LEU A 19 0.28 -17.41 -11.08
C LEU A 19 0.56 -18.53 -12.08
N SER A 20 0.66 -18.22 -13.37
CA SER A 20 0.90 -19.21 -14.42
C SER A 20 2.25 -19.90 -14.28
N SER A 21 3.26 -19.22 -13.73
CA SER A 21 4.56 -19.83 -13.45
C SER A 21 4.59 -20.72 -12.21
N ARG A 22 3.56 -20.66 -11.35
CA ARG A 22 3.52 -21.31 -10.03
C ARG A 22 2.38 -22.32 -9.87
N SER A 23 1.38 -22.25 -10.74
CA SER A 23 0.17 -23.07 -10.66
C SER A 23 0.11 -24.05 -11.83
N GLU A 24 -0.46 -25.21 -11.59
CA GLU A 24 -0.75 -26.20 -12.65
C GLU A 24 -1.91 -25.71 -13.51
N GLU A 25 -2.88 -25.05 -12.89
CA GLU A 25 -4.05 -24.48 -13.54
C GLU A 25 -4.37 -23.12 -12.93
N VAL A 26 -4.67 -22.12 -13.76
CA VAL A 26 -5.11 -20.80 -13.35
C VAL A 26 -6.51 -20.54 -13.91
N LEU A 27 -7.50 -20.47 -13.04
CA LEU A 27 -8.83 -20.01 -13.41
C LEU A 27 -8.84 -18.49 -13.42
N VAL A 28 -9.34 -17.90 -14.50
CA VAL A 28 -9.42 -16.44 -14.65
C VAL A 28 -10.87 -16.05 -14.81
N TYR A 29 -11.36 -15.19 -13.90
CA TYR A 29 -12.70 -14.61 -14.00
C TYR A 29 -12.63 -13.11 -14.27
N ASP A 30 -13.26 -12.68 -15.36
CA ASP A 30 -13.52 -11.26 -15.63
C ASP A 30 -14.84 -11.15 -16.41
N PHE A 31 -15.69 -10.19 -16.05
CA PHE A 31 -16.96 -9.97 -16.73
C PHE A 31 -16.80 -9.44 -18.19
N LYS A 32 -15.62 -8.88 -18.51
CA LYS A 32 -15.27 -8.46 -19.88
C LYS A 32 -14.69 -9.66 -20.64
N ASN A 33 -15.18 -9.90 -21.83
CA ASN A 33 -14.79 -11.05 -22.65
C ASN A 33 -13.76 -10.70 -23.74
N ASN A 34 -12.77 -9.84 -23.45
CA ASN A 34 -11.88 -9.26 -24.47
C ASN A 34 -10.37 -9.47 -24.17
N TYR A 35 -9.95 -10.70 -23.79
CA TYR A 35 -8.53 -10.94 -23.48
C TYR A 35 -7.93 -12.21 -24.11
N PRO A 36 -8.25 -12.57 -25.38
CA PRO A 36 -7.78 -13.83 -25.96
C PRO A 36 -6.25 -13.93 -26.03
N GLU A 37 -5.57 -12.86 -26.41
CA GLU A 37 -4.12 -12.89 -26.69
C GLU A 37 -3.26 -13.28 -25.49
N ILE A 38 -3.52 -12.69 -24.30
CA ILE A 38 -2.71 -13.03 -23.10
C ILE A 38 -3.00 -14.44 -22.59
N LEU A 39 -4.18 -14.98 -22.86
CA LEU A 39 -4.54 -16.34 -22.42
C LEU A 39 -3.89 -17.41 -23.31
N GLU A 40 -3.70 -17.10 -24.61
CA GLU A 40 -3.00 -17.98 -25.55
C GLU A 40 -1.50 -18.10 -25.24
N GLU A 41 -0.89 -17.01 -24.69
CA GLU A 41 0.52 -17.05 -24.25
C GLU A 41 0.74 -17.96 -23.03
N LEU A 42 -0.29 -18.21 -22.23
CA LEU A 42 -0.20 -18.85 -20.91
C LEU A 42 -1.05 -20.12 -20.90
N GLY A 43 -0.57 -21.18 -21.56
CA GLY A 43 -1.30 -22.40 -21.86
C GLY A 43 -1.97 -23.16 -20.69
N ASN A 44 -1.83 -22.70 -19.43
CA ASN A 44 -2.47 -23.25 -18.24
C ASN A 44 -3.60 -22.36 -17.66
N ALA A 45 -4.01 -21.29 -18.38
CA ALA A 45 -5.08 -20.40 -17.95
C ALA A 45 -6.42 -20.75 -18.61
N ILE A 46 -7.48 -20.83 -17.83
CA ILE A 46 -8.86 -21.08 -18.27
C ILE A 46 -9.72 -19.89 -17.92
N PHE A 47 -10.34 -19.26 -18.92
CA PHE A 47 -11.13 -18.04 -18.77
C PHE A 47 -12.62 -18.31 -18.57
N TYR A 48 -13.22 -17.56 -17.65
CA TYR A 48 -14.65 -17.53 -17.37
C TYR A 48 -15.16 -16.08 -17.38
N SER A 49 -16.25 -15.83 -18.10
CA SER A 49 -17.01 -14.57 -18.04
C SER A 49 -18.28 -14.69 -17.20
N ASP A 50 -18.68 -15.91 -16.83
CA ASP A 50 -19.80 -16.21 -15.96
C ASP A 50 -19.34 -16.88 -14.67
N TRP A 51 -19.67 -16.23 -13.54
CA TRP A 51 -19.32 -16.73 -12.21
C TRP A 51 -19.98 -18.07 -11.87
N ASN A 52 -21.22 -18.27 -12.29
CA ASN A 52 -21.96 -19.49 -11.99
C ASN A 52 -21.28 -20.70 -12.67
N SER A 53 -20.87 -20.55 -13.90
CA SER A 53 -20.12 -21.59 -14.62
C SER A 53 -18.82 -21.94 -13.92
N LEU A 54 -18.05 -20.94 -13.47
CA LEU A 54 -16.82 -21.16 -12.72
C LEU A 54 -17.10 -21.89 -11.39
N SER A 55 -18.01 -21.35 -10.58
CA SER A 55 -18.27 -21.84 -9.23
C SER A 55 -18.91 -23.23 -9.18
N THR A 56 -19.63 -23.61 -10.25
CA THR A 56 -20.23 -24.96 -10.36
C THR A 56 -19.16 -26.01 -10.70
N ASN A 57 -18.22 -25.66 -11.55
CA ASN A 57 -17.23 -26.60 -12.07
C ASN A 57 -15.96 -26.72 -11.20
N HIS A 58 -15.69 -25.73 -10.35
CA HIS A 58 -14.45 -25.68 -9.57
C HIS A 58 -14.75 -25.34 -8.09
N LYS A 59 -14.33 -26.24 -7.19
CA LYS A 59 -14.43 -26.06 -5.72
C LYS A 59 -13.13 -26.37 -4.99
N ASP A 60 -12.11 -26.82 -5.70
CA ASP A 60 -10.81 -27.23 -5.20
C ASP A 60 -9.74 -26.19 -5.54
N ILE A 61 -10.00 -24.94 -5.15
CA ILE A 61 -9.11 -23.81 -5.41
C ILE A 61 -8.25 -23.57 -4.17
N ASP A 62 -6.95 -23.65 -4.33
CA ASP A 62 -5.98 -23.50 -3.25
C ASP A 62 -5.80 -22.03 -2.86
N PHE A 63 -5.90 -21.12 -3.84
CA PHE A 63 -5.51 -19.74 -3.71
C PHE A 63 -6.29 -18.81 -4.65
N ALA A 64 -6.64 -17.62 -4.18
CA ALA A 64 -7.27 -16.61 -5.03
C ALA A 64 -6.57 -15.25 -4.97
N VAL A 65 -6.61 -14.55 -6.09
CA VAL A 65 -6.22 -13.15 -6.23
C VAL A 65 -7.42 -12.32 -6.65
N ILE A 66 -7.69 -11.24 -5.94
CA ILE A 66 -8.71 -10.26 -6.27
C ILE A 66 -8.01 -8.99 -6.74
N SER A 67 -8.10 -8.69 -8.02
CA SER A 67 -7.45 -7.57 -8.70
C SER A 67 -8.42 -6.68 -9.48
N THR A 68 -9.66 -6.64 -9.01
CA THR A 68 -10.70 -5.72 -9.49
C THR A 68 -10.49 -4.32 -8.90
N TRP A 69 -11.46 -3.44 -9.03
CA TRP A 69 -11.44 -2.14 -8.34
C TRP A 69 -11.90 -2.27 -6.90
N GLY A 70 -11.37 -1.43 -6.01
CA GLY A 70 -11.68 -1.40 -4.58
C GLY A 70 -13.17 -1.54 -4.22
N PRO A 71 -14.11 -0.82 -4.86
CA PRO A 71 -15.54 -0.97 -4.61
C PRO A 71 -16.11 -2.38 -4.84
N ASN A 72 -15.43 -3.19 -5.65
CA ASN A 72 -15.88 -4.55 -5.96
C ASN A 72 -15.23 -5.63 -5.07
N HIS A 73 -14.24 -5.27 -4.27
CA HIS A 73 -13.43 -6.26 -3.54
C HIS A 73 -14.24 -7.08 -2.54
N LEU A 74 -15.13 -6.44 -1.78
CA LEU A 74 -16.00 -7.13 -0.81
C LEU A 74 -16.86 -8.20 -1.50
N GLN A 75 -17.51 -7.87 -2.61
CA GLN A 75 -18.32 -8.84 -3.32
C GLN A 75 -17.50 -10.00 -3.86
N GLN A 76 -16.29 -9.72 -4.37
CA GLN A 76 -15.42 -10.78 -4.87
C GLN A 76 -14.88 -11.65 -3.74
N LEU A 77 -14.61 -11.08 -2.56
CA LEU A 77 -14.21 -11.87 -1.39
C LEU A 77 -15.32 -12.82 -0.93
N ARG A 78 -16.58 -12.37 -0.92
CA ARG A 78 -17.74 -13.23 -0.64
C ARG A 78 -17.86 -14.38 -1.67
N ASN A 79 -17.61 -14.07 -2.93
CA ASN A 79 -17.59 -15.08 -3.98
C ASN A 79 -16.51 -16.14 -3.71
N VAL A 80 -15.31 -15.72 -3.40
CA VAL A 80 -14.15 -16.59 -3.08
C VAL A 80 -14.40 -17.39 -1.78
N GLU A 81 -14.97 -16.77 -0.77
CA GLU A 81 -15.40 -17.43 0.47
C GLU A 81 -16.35 -18.61 0.20
N SER A 82 -17.34 -18.39 -0.65
CA SER A 82 -18.34 -19.42 -1.02
C SER A 82 -17.72 -20.65 -1.71
N LEU A 83 -16.55 -20.52 -2.31
CA LEU A 83 -15.76 -21.60 -2.88
C LEU A 83 -14.89 -22.33 -1.83
N GLY A 84 -14.84 -21.84 -0.59
CA GLY A 84 -14.06 -22.43 0.49
C GLY A 84 -12.55 -22.11 0.43
N VAL A 85 -12.11 -21.18 -0.41
CA VAL A 85 -10.71 -20.76 -0.53
C VAL A 85 -10.22 -20.17 0.80
N LYS A 86 -9.02 -20.55 1.24
CA LYS A 86 -8.48 -20.15 2.54
C LYS A 86 -7.29 -19.17 2.47
N SER A 87 -6.82 -18.88 1.27
CA SER A 87 -5.72 -17.93 1.06
C SER A 87 -6.07 -16.97 -0.06
N VAL A 88 -6.11 -15.68 0.24
CA VAL A 88 -6.55 -14.64 -0.69
C VAL A 88 -5.56 -13.47 -0.67
N LEU A 89 -5.07 -13.11 -1.84
CA LEU A 89 -4.38 -11.85 -2.08
C LEU A 89 -5.38 -10.87 -2.69
N ILE A 90 -5.48 -9.68 -2.11
CA ILE A 90 -6.38 -8.63 -2.58
C ILE A 90 -5.60 -7.36 -2.91
N GLU A 91 -5.95 -6.71 -4.01
CA GLU A 91 -5.32 -5.45 -4.41
C GLU A 91 -5.73 -4.29 -3.49
N LYS A 92 -4.85 -3.32 -3.41
CA LYS A 92 -5.08 -2.08 -2.65
C LYS A 92 -5.84 -1.03 -3.50
N PRO A 93 -6.64 -0.15 -2.87
CA PRO A 93 -7.10 -0.23 -1.50
C PRO A 93 -8.02 -1.44 -1.32
N ILE A 94 -8.03 -2.03 -0.13
CA ILE A 94 -8.81 -3.26 0.12
C ILE A 94 -10.32 -3.05 -0.05
N ALA A 95 -10.79 -1.82 0.14
CA ALA A 95 -12.18 -1.40 -0.05
C ALA A 95 -12.25 0.11 -0.31
N ALA A 96 -13.43 0.60 -0.71
CA ALA A 96 -13.69 2.02 -0.92
C ALA A 96 -14.46 2.69 0.24
N SER A 97 -14.98 1.91 1.20
CA SER A 97 -15.69 2.42 2.38
C SER A 97 -15.20 1.77 3.66
N LEU A 98 -15.42 2.44 4.81
CA LEU A 98 -15.07 1.87 6.13
C LEU A 98 -15.92 0.65 6.46
N SER A 99 -17.18 0.62 6.06
CA SER A 99 -18.07 -0.53 6.27
C SER A 99 -17.55 -1.75 5.54
N ASP A 100 -17.09 -1.59 4.29
CA ASP A 100 -16.56 -2.70 3.51
C ASP A 100 -15.22 -3.19 4.07
N VAL A 101 -14.35 -2.29 4.57
CA VAL A 101 -13.11 -2.69 5.27
C VAL A 101 -13.44 -3.58 6.46
N GLN A 102 -14.40 -3.17 7.31
CA GLN A 102 -14.79 -3.94 8.49
C GLN A 102 -15.40 -5.29 8.12
N GLU A 103 -16.25 -5.32 7.10
CA GLU A 103 -16.85 -6.56 6.66
C GLU A 103 -15.82 -7.53 6.07
N ILE A 104 -14.86 -7.03 5.29
CA ILE A 104 -13.74 -7.83 4.78
C ILE A 104 -12.92 -8.42 5.95
N GLU A 105 -12.60 -7.61 6.97
CA GLU A 105 -11.92 -8.08 8.18
C GLU A 105 -12.73 -9.15 8.91
N GLN A 106 -14.04 -8.97 9.01
CA GLN A 106 -14.93 -9.94 9.67
C GLN A 106 -15.01 -11.26 8.90
N ILE A 107 -15.19 -11.22 7.58
CA ILE A 107 -15.18 -12.42 6.72
C ILE A 107 -13.85 -13.16 6.88
N SER A 108 -12.72 -12.43 6.85
CA SER A 108 -11.40 -13.04 7.02
C SER A 108 -11.28 -13.80 8.35
N LYS A 109 -11.81 -13.24 9.45
CA LYS A 109 -11.79 -13.87 10.78
C LYS A 109 -12.72 -15.07 10.85
N ASP A 110 -13.98 -14.91 10.45
CA ASP A 110 -15.03 -15.93 10.60
C ASP A 110 -14.75 -17.15 9.72
N SER A 111 -14.34 -16.94 8.49
CA SER A 111 -14.05 -18.00 7.51
C SER A 111 -12.62 -18.52 7.61
N LYS A 112 -11.79 -17.94 8.50
CA LYS A 112 -10.38 -18.25 8.67
C LYS A 112 -9.59 -18.12 7.36
N ILE A 113 -9.94 -17.10 6.58
CA ILE A 113 -9.22 -16.77 5.35
C ILE A 113 -7.93 -16.05 5.73
N ARG A 114 -6.82 -16.56 5.24
CA ARG A 114 -5.54 -15.86 5.28
C ARG A 114 -5.55 -14.77 4.21
N LEU A 115 -5.81 -13.55 4.63
CA LEU A 115 -5.94 -12.40 3.76
C LEU A 115 -4.63 -11.61 3.69
N PHE A 116 -4.22 -11.23 2.47
CA PHE A 116 -3.09 -10.36 2.17
C PHE A 116 -3.55 -9.18 1.32
N GLU A 117 -3.15 -7.98 1.70
CA GLU A 117 -3.31 -6.78 0.88
C GLU A 117 -1.99 -6.49 0.15
N ASN A 118 -2.04 -6.15 -1.14
CA ASN A 118 -0.85 -5.99 -1.96
C ASN A 118 -0.16 -4.64 -1.73
N PHE A 119 0.85 -4.62 -0.86
CA PHE A 119 1.74 -3.47 -0.66
C PHE A 119 3.17 -3.79 -1.11
N HIS A 120 3.44 -3.58 -2.39
CA HIS A 120 4.73 -3.97 -3.00
C HIS A 120 5.94 -3.21 -2.44
N PHE A 121 5.79 -2.04 -1.79
CA PHE A 121 6.90 -1.35 -1.12
C PHE A 121 7.51 -2.16 0.02
N ARG A 122 6.76 -3.05 0.66
CA ARG A 122 7.28 -3.98 1.68
C ARG A 122 8.32 -4.95 1.13
N TYR A 123 8.29 -5.23 -0.17
CA TYR A 123 9.20 -6.15 -0.85
C TYR A 123 10.43 -5.46 -1.44
N SER A 124 10.61 -4.19 -1.14
CA SER A 124 11.80 -3.40 -1.45
C SER A 124 12.87 -3.50 -0.35
N ASN A 125 14.08 -3.01 -0.65
CA ASN A 125 15.14 -2.93 0.36
C ASN A 125 15.09 -1.64 1.19
N PHE A 126 14.07 -0.80 1.01
CA PHE A 126 14.01 0.54 1.61
C PHE A 126 14.06 0.50 3.14
N LYS A 127 13.22 -0.34 3.79
CA LYS A 127 13.26 -0.49 5.27
C LYS A 127 14.62 -0.96 5.75
N SER A 128 15.23 -1.92 5.08
CA SER A 128 16.56 -2.42 5.48
C SER A 128 17.66 -1.37 5.28
N ALA A 129 17.52 -0.49 4.30
CA ALA A 129 18.42 0.65 4.12
C ALA A 129 18.27 1.66 5.26
N VAL A 130 17.03 2.00 5.65
CA VAL A 130 16.74 2.86 6.81
C VAL A 130 17.35 2.25 8.09
N GLN A 131 17.09 0.97 8.37
CA GLN A 131 17.64 0.28 9.54
C GLN A 131 19.17 0.30 9.58
N LYS A 132 19.84 0.07 8.44
CA LYS A 132 21.31 0.16 8.37
C LYS A 132 21.83 1.55 8.71
N LEU A 133 21.14 2.62 8.31
CA LEU A 133 21.51 3.98 8.72
C LEU A 133 21.36 4.16 10.23
N GLU A 134 20.27 3.68 10.81
CA GLU A 134 20.01 3.75 12.25
C GLU A 134 21.02 2.94 13.07
N ASP A 135 21.43 1.77 12.59
CA ASP A 135 22.43 0.91 13.23
C ASP A 135 23.85 1.50 13.19
N GLN A 136 24.21 2.18 12.09
CA GLN A 136 25.55 2.73 11.87
C GLN A 136 25.78 4.10 12.52
N PHE A 137 24.71 4.88 12.67
CA PHE A 137 24.79 6.26 13.10
C PHE A 137 23.86 6.51 14.30
N ASN A 138 24.31 7.33 15.23
CA ASN A 138 23.46 7.79 16.34
C ASN A 138 22.49 8.89 15.85
N LEU A 139 21.47 8.48 15.10
CA LEU A 139 20.49 9.40 14.50
C LEU A 139 19.49 9.96 15.52
N GLY A 140 19.32 9.26 16.66
CA GLY A 140 18.26 9.54 17.61
C GLY A 140 16.90 9.10 17.08
N ASN A 141 15.82 9.51 17.76
CA ASN A 141 14.45 9.11 17.38
C ASN A 141 14.10 9.63 15.98
N LEU A 142 13.39 8.80 15.23
CA LEU A 142 12.76 9.22 13.99
C LEU A 142 11.59 10.17 14.31
N ILE A 143 11.60 11.35 13.69
CA ILE A 143 10.66 12.44 13.96
C ILE A 143 9.63 12.57 12.84
N GLN A 144 10.08 12.44 11.57
CA GLN A 144 9.21 12.80 10.47
C GLN A 144 9.58 12.06 9.17
N PHE A 145 8.53 11.67 8.45
CA PHE A 145 8.56 11.36 7.03
C PHE A 145 7.84 12.48 6.27
N ASN A 146 8.50 13.08 5.30
CA ASN A 146 7.90 14.02 4.37
C ASN A 146 7.95 13.44 2.96
N ILE A 147 6.82 13.39 2.31
CA ILE A 147 6.68 12.87 0.96
C ILE A 147 5.95 13.90 0.12
N SER A 148 6.62 14.41 -0.89
CA SER A 148 6.04 15.41 -1.79
C SER A 148 6.31 15.07 -3.24
N GLY A 149 5.37 15.35 -4.14
CA GLY A 149 5.56 15.07 -5.56
C GLY A 149 4.39 15.49 -6.42
N GLY A 150 4.65 15.47 -7.72
CA GLY A 150 3.66 15.70 -8.76
C GLY A 150 3.12 14.39 -9.33
N ALA A 151 2.02 14.48 -10.08
CA ALA A 151 1.37 13.37 -10.79
C ALA A 151 1.05 12.15 -9.92
N LYS A 152 0.91 12.34 -8.60
CA LYS A 152 0.58 11.31 -7.61
C LYS A 152 -0.77 11.62 -6.97
N CYS A 153 -1.58 10.60 -6.78
CA CYS A 153 -2.83 10.70 -6.04
C CYS A 153 -2.63 10.16 -4.63
N ILE A 154 -3.13 10.88 -3.64
CA ILE A 154 -3.01 10.45 -2.24
C ILE A 154 -3.71 9.10 -2.01
N ALA A 155 -4.83 8.85 -2.71
CA ALA A 155 -5.58 7.61 -2.57
C ALA A 155 -4.92 6.42 -3.28
N THR A 156 -4.40 6.60 -4.50
CA THR A 156 -3.87 5.47 -5.29
C THR A 156 -2.39 5.18 -5.03
N THR A 157 -1.62 6.22 -4.71
CA THR A 157 -0.16 6.10 -4.47
C THR A 157 0.18 6.32 -3.00
N GLY A 158 -0.46 7.30 -2.35
CA GLY A 158 -0.19 7.64 -0.95
C GLY A 158 -0.43 6.49 0.03
N ILE A 159 -1.38 5.59 -0.29
CA ILE A 159 -1.64 4.40 0.52
C ILE A 159 -0.40 3.48 0.66
N HIS A 160 0.46 3.40 -0.34
CA HIS A 160 1.70 2.64 -0.25
C HIS A 160 2.70 3.27 0.72
N TYR A 161 2.72 4.59 0.82
CA TYR A 161 3.57 5.29 1.78
C TYR A 161 3.02 5.21 3.21
N LEU A 162 1.70 5.19 3.39
CA LEU A 162 1.09 4.89 4.68
C LEU A 162 1.55 3.52 5.18
N ASP A 163 1.39 2.50 4.36
CA ASP A 163 1.79 1.14 4.69
C ASP A 163 3.31 1.03 4.95
N LEU A 164 4.13 1.70 4.15
CA LEU A 164 5.58 1.75 4.34
C LEU A 164 5.95 2.37 5.70
N CYS A 165 5.32 3.49 6.07
CA CYS A 165 5.57 4.15 7.34
C CYS A 165 5.08 3.31 8.53
N GLU A 166 3.90 2.67 8.45
CA GLU A 166 3.44 1.73 9.47
C GLU A 166 4.46 0.60 9.67
N TRP A 167 5.02 0.10 8.58
CA TRP A 167 6.01 -0.98 8.62
C TRP A 167 7.35 -0.55 9.19
N ILE A 168 7.85 0.66 8.87
CA ILE A 168 9.12 1.18 9.40
C ILE A 168 8.98 1.56 10.87
N LEU A 169 7.88 2.24 11.24
CA LEU A 169 7.61 2.71 12.61
C LEU A 169 7.06 1.60 13.52
N GLU A 170 6.78 0.42 12.96
CA GLU A 170 6.20 -0.73 13.66
C GLU A 170 4.92 -0.37 14.45
N GLY A 171 4.14 0.55 13.90
CA GLY A 171 2.94 1.05 14.54
C GLY A 171 2.02 1.82 13.60
N ARG A 172 0.75 1.91 14.00
CA ARG A 172 -0.29 2.65 13.28
C ARG A 172 -0.36 4.10 13.76
N PRO A 173 -0.78 5.03 12.90
CA PRO A 173 -1.04 6.39 13.33
C PRO A 173 -2.20 6.46 14.31
N GLU A 174 -2.20 7.48 15.17
CA GLU A 174 -3.26 7.72 16.16
C GLU A 174 -4.24 8.83 15.75
N SER A 175 -3.84 9.68 14.81
CA SER A 175 -4.69 10.76 14.32
C SER A 175 -4.23 11.26 12.96
N VAL A 176 -5.15 11.92 12.25
CA VAL A 176 -4.90 12.55 10.95
C VAL A 176 -5.57 13.91 10.87
N ILE A 177 -4.90 14.83 10.17
CA ILE A 177 -5.45 16.08 9.65
C ILE A 177 -5.17 16.14 8.16
N ALA A 178 -6.06 16.71 7.37
CA ALA A 178 -5.87 16.82 5.93
C ALA A 178 -6.58 18.04 5.35
N ASP A 179 -6.04 18.53 4.24
CA ASP A 179 -6.64 19.51 3.34
C ASP A 179 -6.46 18.98 1.93
N LEU A 180 -7.49 18.31 1.42
CA LEU A 180 -7.47 17.60 0.15
C LEU A 180 -8.55 18.17 -0.75
N THR A 181 -8.23 18.34 -2.00
CA THR A 181 -9.16 18.79 -3.02
C THR A 181 -9.31 17.72 -4.10
N PHE A 182 -10.52 17.56 -4.57
CA PHE A 182 -10.79 16.78 -5.78
C PHE A 182 -10.24 17.56 -6.98
N SER A 183 -9.26 16.99 -7.68
CA SER A 183 -8.59 17.68 -8.79
C SER A 183 -9.16 17.29 -10.16
N TYR A 184 -9.38 16.01 -10.42
CA TYR A 184 -10.04 15.52 -11.64
C TYR A 184 -10.45 14.06 -11.51
N ILE A 185 -11.35 13.63 -12.42
CA ILE A 185 -11.77 12.22 -12.52
C ILE A 185 -10.64 11.40 -13.18
N ASN A 186 -10.38 10.22 -12.63
CA ASN A 186 -9.38 9.32 -13.16
C ASN A 186 -9.71 8.95 -14.63
N PRO A 187 -8.76 9.09 -15.57
CA PRO A 187 -9.03 8.78 -16.99
C PRO A 187 -9.41 7.30 -17.24
N ARG A 188 -9.10 6.40 -16.29
CA ARG A 188 -9.44 4.98 -16.39
C ARG A 188 -10.86 4.65 -15.93
N SER A 189 -11.53 5.58 -15.24
CA SER A 189 -12.89 5.38 -14.74
C SER A 189 -13.59 6.71 -14.52
N SER A 190 -14.84 6.80 -14.97
CA SER A 190 -15.66 7.99 -14.76
C SER A 190 -16.13 8.21 -13.33
N THR A 191 -15.94 7.22 -12.44
CA THR A 191 -16.39 7.27 -11.06
C THR A 191 -15.24 7.45 -10.04
N LEU A 192 -13.99 7.19 -10.45
CA LEU A 192 -12.84 7.28 -9.55
C LEU A 192 -12.27 8.70 -9.53
N ARG A 193 -12.02 9.21 -8.34
CA ARG A 193 -11.54 10.56 -8.11
C ARG A 193 -10.05 10.59 -7.79
N ILE A 194 -9.38 11.65 -8.23
CA ILE A 194 -8.01 11.95 -7.88
C ILE A 194 -8.00 13.14 -6.91
N TYR A 195 -7.36 12.94 -5.76
CA TYR A 195 -7.25 13.90 -4.71
C TYR A 195 -5.83 14.45 -4.62
N ASP A 196 -5.72 15.79 -4.65
CA ASP A 196 -4.51 16.56 -4.42
C ASP A 196 -4.58 17.21 -3.04
N GLY A 197 -3.43 17.62 -2.52
CA GLY A 197 -3.34 18.40 -1.30
C GLY A 197 -2.40 17.78 -0.29
N ILE A 198 -2.60 18.13 0.97
CA ILE A 198 -1.75 17.75 2.07
C ILE A 198 -2.52 16.92 3.10
N ALA A 199 -1.87 15.87 3.62
CA ALA A 199 -2.35 15.13 4.78
C ALA A 199 -1.20 14.81 5.73
N LYS A 200 -1.48 14.83 7.04
CA LYS A 200 -0.50 14.55 8.09
C LYS A 200 -1.07 13.57 9.09
N TRP A 201 -0.39 12.44 9.25
CA TRP A 201 -0.68 11.43 10.27
C TRP A 201 0.33 11.53 11.41
N ALA A 202 -0.16 11.48 12.65
CA ALA A 202 0.66 11.45 13.84
C ALA A 202 0.69 10.03 14.43
N TYR A 203 1.87 9.60 14.87
CA TYR A 203 2.11 8.27 15.44
C TYR A 203 2.34 8.35 16.95
N PRO A 204 2.03 7.28 17.71
CA PRO A 204 2.27 7.23 19.16
C PRO A 204 3.73 7.44 19.58
N SER A 205 4.67 7.12 18.69
CA SER A 205 6.10 7.36 18.89
C SER A 205 6.50 8.84 18.94
N GLY A 206 5.57 9.74 18.57
CA GLY A 206 5.82 11.15 18.32
C GLY A 206 6.28 11.46 16.89
N ALA A 207 6.46 10.46 16.06
CA ALA A 207 6.76 10.64 14.65
C ALA A 207 5.51 11.12 13.87
N ALA A 208 5.74 11.72 12.71
CA ALA A 208 4.67 12.12 11.81
C ALA A 208 5.00 11.74 10.36
N LEU A 209 3.99 11.33 9.61
CA LEU A 209 4.02 11.24 8.16
C LEU A 209 3.28 12.44 7.57
N THR A 210 3.93 13.17 6.68
CA THR A 210 3.29 14.25 5.90
C THR A 210 3.38 13.89 4.42
N MET A 211 2.25 13.91 3.74
CA MET A 211 2.18 13.78 2.27
C MET A 211 1.62 15.06 1.68
N ASN A 212 2.26 15.53 0.61
CA ASN A 212 1.83 16.70 -0.16
C ASN A 212 1.95 16.37 -1.65
N PHE A 213 0.83 16.12 -2.30
CA PHE A 213 0.78 15.74 -3.70
C PHE A 213 0.00 16.75 -4.54
N THR A 214 0.45 16.92 -5.78
CA THR A 214 -0.22 17.79 -6.76
C THR A 214 -0.18 17.17 -8.16
N ASN A 215 -1.27 17.33 -8.90
CA ASN A 215 -1.34 16.95 -10.31
C ASN A 215 -0.82 18.04 -11.26
N ASN A 216 -0.39 19.18 -10.70
CA ASN A 216 0.16 20.30 -11.49
C ASN A 216 1.67 20.14 -11.78
N SER A 217 2.31 19.05 -11.35
CA SER A 217 3.71 18.77 -11.58
C SER A 217 3.92 17.30 -11.99
N TYR A 218 4.88 17.08 -12.87
CA TYR A 218 5.33 15.74 -13.27
C TYR A 218 6.56 15.26 -12.47
N ALA A 219 7.01 16.02 -11.48
CA ALA A 219 8.10 15.60 -10.61
C ALA A 219 7.72 14.33 -9.85
N ASP A 220 8.63 13.36 -9.78
CA ASP A 220 8.41 12.16 -8.96
C ASP A 220 8.45 12.51 -7.48
N ALA A 221 7.99 11.58 -6.64
CA ALA A 221 7.95 11.80 -5.20
C ALA A 221 9.37 11.92 -4.63
N VAL A 222 9.59 12.96 -3.84
CA VAL A 222 10.76 13.15 -2.99
C VAL A 222 10.38 12.67 -1.59
N ILE A 223 11.23 11.84 -0.98
CA ILE A 223 11.04 11.36 0.38
C ILE A 223 12.17 11.92 1.23
N GLU A 224 11.79 12.57 2.32
CA GLU A 224 12.71 13.03 3.36
C GLU A 224 12.38 12.29 4.67
N ILE A 225 13.41 11.75 5.30
CA ILE A 225 13.32 11.11 6.61
C ILE A 225 14.12 11.96 7.58
N VAL A 226 13.49 12.40 8.66
CA VAL A 226 14.11 13.29 9.66
C VAL A 226 14.21 12.58 10.98
N TRP A 227 15.42 12.41 11.47
CA TRP A 227 15.72 12.00 12.84
C TRP A 227 16.13 13.21 13.66
N LYS A 228 16.27 13.01 14.96
CA LYS A 228 16.69 14.06 15.88
C LYS A 228 18.01 14.71 15.49
N ASN A 229 18.98 13.92 15.03
CA ASN A 229 20.36 14.35 14.79
C ASN A 229 20.79 14.34 13.32
N ALA A 230 19.93 13.89 12.40
CA ALA A 230 20.24 13.77 10.99
C ALA A 230 18.98 13.77 10.12
N MET A 231 19.20 13.85 8.83
CA MET A 231 18.15 13.79 7.81
C MET A 231 18.63 12.96 6.62
N ALA A 232 17.77 12.16 6.02
CA ALA A 232 18.04 11.50 4.75
C ALA A 232 17.06 11.93 3.68
N THR A 233 17.54 11.99 2.43
CA THR A 233 16.71 12.19 1.24
C THR A 233 16.80 10.97 0.33
N PHE A 234 15.69 10.56 -0.24
CA PHE A 234 15.62 9.50 -1.25
C PHE A 234 15.47 10.11 -2.64
N ASN A 235 16.33 9.73 -3.56
CA ASN A 235 16.36 10.24 -4.93
C ASN A 235 15.84 9.27 -6.00
N GLY A 236 15.17 8.19 -5.58
CA GLY A 236 14.66 7.13 -6.46
C GLY A 236 15.49 5.84 -6.45
N THR A 237 16.78 5.92 -6.12
CA THR A 237 17.70 4.76 -6.09
C THR A 237 18.58 4.71 -4.84
N MET A 238 18.71 5.83 -4.12
CA MET A 238 19.61 5.94 -2.98
C MET A 238 18.98 6.75 -1.85
N LEU A 239 19.26 6.36 -0.62
CA LEU A 239 19.11 7.20 0.57
C LEU A 239 20.43 7.90 0.85
N ILE A 240 20.42 9.23 0.88
CA ILE A 240 21.58 10.07 1.17
C ILE A 240 21.38 10.71 2.54
N LEU A 241 22.26 10.35 3.49
CA LEU A 241 22.21 10.83 4.86
C LEU A 241 23.01 12.14 5.00
N PHE A 242 22.40 13.12 5.63
CA PHE A 242 22.98 14.41 5.97
C PHE A 242 22.95 14.67 7.47
N GLY A 243 23.96 15.34 7.98
CA GLY A 243 24.04 15.78 9.38
C GLY A 243 24.70 17.14 9.53
N PRO A 244 24.83 17.65 10.75
CA PRO A 244 25.59 18.87 11.03
C PRO A 244 27.08 18.64 10.81
N GLU A 245 27.84 19.74 10.63
CA GLU A 245 29.28 19.70 10.38
C GLU A 245 30.07 18.98 11.51
N ASP A 246 29.63 19.07 12.73
CA ASP A 246 30.25 18.48 13.91
C ASP A 246 29.70 17.08 14.29
N PHE A 247 28.93 16.46 13.39
CA PHE A 247 28.48 15.07 13.59
C PHE A 247 29.71 14.10 13.67
N PRO A 248 29.77 13.11 14.57
CA PRO A 248 28.75 12.68 15.53
C PRO A 248 28.79 13.39 16.90
N ASN A 249 29.65 14.39 17.09
CA ASN A 249 29.84 15.09 18.36
C ASN A 249 28.79 16.18 18.63
N PHE A 250 27.78 16.28 17.75
CA PHE A 250 26.70 17.23 17.89
C PHE A 250 25.84 16.87 19.11
N ASP A 251 25.76 17.80 20.08
CA ASP A 251 24.84 17.70 21.22
C ASP A 251 23.73 18.74 21.07
N PRO A 252 22.50 18.29 20.75
CA PRO A 252 21.36 19.20 20.62
C PRO A 252 20.96 19.87 21.93
N GLN A 253 21.35 19.35 23.10
CA GLN A 253 21.02 19.92 24.41
C GLN A 253 21.89 21.16 24.72
N THR A 254 23.09 21.18 24.22
CA THR A 254 24.04 22.30 24.45
C THR A 254 23.99 23.35 23.35
N THR A 255 23.22 23.09 22.28
CA THR A 255 23.16 23.96 21.10
C THR A 255 21.97 24.91 21.21
N ALA A 256 22.24 26.18 21.47
CA ALA A 256 21.21 27.24 21.55
C ALA A 256 20.58 27.58 20.16
N ARG A 257 21.07 27.03 19.07
CA ARG A 257 20.60 27.30 17.70
C ARG A 257 20.45 26.02 16.90
N VAL A 258 19.41 25.97 16.07
CA VAL A 258 19.24 24.93 15.06
C VAL A 258 20.42 24.99 14.08
N LYS A 259 21.07 23.87 13.80
CA LYS A 259 22.13 23.75 12.82
C LYS A 259 21.61 23.17 11.51
N PRO A 260 22.05 23.64 10.35
CA PRO A 260 21.71 23.03 9.09
C PRO A 260 22.37 21.65 8.94
N PHE A 261 21.63 20.68 8.40
CA PHE A 261 22.15 19.35 8.07
C PHE A 261 22.63 19.37 6.61
N THR A 262 23.85 19.88 6.39
CA THR A 262 24.41 20.10 5.05
C THR A 262 25.54 19.14 4.71
N ARG A 263 26.19 18.55 5.72
CA ARG A 263 27.29 17.60 5.51
C ARG A 263 26.73 16.25 5.11
N LYS A 264 27.07 15.76 3.92
CA LYS A 264 26.81 14.37 3.51
C LYS A 264 27.63 13.44 4.40
N LEU A 265 26.94 12.58 5.13
CA LEU A 265 27.55 11.60 6.03
C LEU A 265 27.72 10.24 5.36
N TYR A 266 26.70 9.80 4.63
CA TYR A 266 26.66 8.47 4.03
C TYR A 266 25.65 8.42 2.86
N GLU A 267 25.75 7.39 2.05
CA GLU A 267 24.75 7.02 1.06
C GLU A 267 24.62 5.51 0.97
N ILE A 268 23.40 5.02 0.72
CA ILE A 268 23.10 3.61 0.62
C ILE A 268 22.07 3.36 -0.48
N ASP A 269 22.27 2.29 -1.25
CA ASP A 269 21.30 1.86 -2.24
C ASP A 269 19.96 1.55 -1.56
N ALA A 270 18.91 2.18 -2.06
CA ALA A 270 17.55 1.96 -1.64
C ALA A 270 16.66 1.94 -2.89
N ILE A 271 15.77 0.98 -2.95
CA ILE A 271 14.80 0.84 -4.02
C ILE A 271 13.43 0.89 -3.39
N LEU A 272 12.53 1.66 -3.99
CA LEU A 272 11.13 1.73 -3.59
C LEU A 272 10.25 1.43 -4.80
N GLY A 273 9.41 0.41 -4.67
CA GLY A 273 8.51 0.02 -5.77
C GLY A 273 9.13 -0.94 -6.78
N ASP A 274 8.40 -1.13 -7.86
CA ASP A 274 8.64 -2.16 -8.87
C ASP A 274 9.42 -1.59 -10.06
N SER A 275 10.68 -1.26 -9.86
CA SER A 275 11.57 -0.89 -10.98
C SER A 275 12.07 -2.14 -11.77
N SER A 276 11.95 -3.31 -11.17
CA SER A 276 12.12 -4.63 -11.78
C SER A 276 10.95 -5.50 -11.34
N ASN A 277 10.49 -6.45 -12.10
CA ASN A 277 9.40 -7.37 -11.72
C ASN A 277 9.58 -8.06 -10.35
N ASP A 278 10.67 -7.78 -9.64
CA ASP A 278 11.08 -8.44 -8.40
C ASP A 278 10.13 -8.21 -7.23
N GLY A 279 9.46 -7.04 -7.14
CA GLY A 279 8.51 -6.75 -6.08
C GLY A 279 7.30 -7.69 -6.10
N MET A 280 6.73 -7.95 -7.28
CA MET A 280 5.63 -8.88 -7.45
C MET A 280 6.09 -10.32 -7.22
N THR A 281 7.22 -10.70 -7.77
CA THR A 281 7.81 -12.03 -7.57
C THR A 281 8.11 -12.30 -6.09
N ASN A 282 8.67 -11.33 -5.37
CA ASN A 282 8.94 -11.43 -3.95
C ASN A 282 7.66 -11.51 -3.11
N LEU A 283 6.62 -10.75 -3.47
CA LEU A 283 5.29 -10.86 -2.86
C LEU A 283 4.77 -12.31 -2.96
N TYR A 284 4.83 -12.89 -4.15
CA TYR A 284 4.37 -14.26 -4.36
C TYR A 284 5.24 -15.29 -3.67
N ASN A 285 6.57 -15.11 -3.63
CA ASN A 285 7.46 -15.97 -2.86
C ASN A 285 7.10 -15.95 -1.39
N ASP A 286 6.89 -14.77 -0.78
CA ASP A 286 6.50 -14.63 0.61
C ASP A 286 5.10 -15.19 0.89
N PHE A 287 4.17 -15.00 -0.05
CA PHE A 287 2.81 -15.50 0.08
C PHE A 287 2.76 -17.04 0.10
N PHE A 288 3.53 -17.70 -0.76
CA PHE A 288 3.60 -19.16 -0.84
C PHE A 288 4.60 -19.76 0.14
N ASP A 289 5.60 -18.99 0.61
CA ASP A 289 6.51 -19.43 1.65
C ASP A 289 5.83 -19.38 3.02
N GLN A 290 5.94 -20.49 3.77
CA GLN A 290 5.39 -20.57 5.12
C GLN A 290 6.13 -19.69 6.13
N ASN A 291 7.31 -19.17 5.81
CA ASN A 291 8.14 -18.34 6.70
C ASN A 291 7.62 -16.91 6.88
N GLN A 292 6.73 -16.43 6.04
CA GLN A 292 5.94 -15.19 6.16
C GLN A 292 6.70 -13.96 6.69
N LYS A 293 7.86 -13.66 6.07
CA LYS A 293 8.77 -12.59 6.51
C LYS A 293 8.14 -11.19 6.49
N TYR A 294 7.20 -10.95 5.58
CA TYR A 294 6.60 -9.63 5.32
C TYR A 294 5.08 -9.62 5.56
N ARG A 295 4.62 -10.39 6.52
CA ARG A 295 3.21 -10.54 6.82
C ARG A 295 2.54 -9.18 7.03
N ASN A 296 1.54 -8.86 6.21
CA ASN A 296 0.60 -7.80 6.53
C ASN A 296 -0.27 -8.28 7.69
N LEU A 297 0.08 -7.82 8.91
CA LEU A 297 -0.59 -8.27 10.14
C LEU A 297 -2.03 -7.73 10.25
N ASN A 298 -2.32 -6.62 9.58
CA ASN A 298 -3.60 -5.93 9.64
C ASN A 298 -4.07 -5.48 8.25
N PRO A 299 -4.57 -6.40 7.39
CA PRO A 299 -5.16 -6.01 6.12
C PRO A 299 -6.26 -4.96 6.33
N GLY A 300 -6.29 -3.92 5.50
CA GLY A 300 -7.26 -2.83 5.64
C GLY A 300 -6.82 -1.66 6.52
N SER A 301 -5.72 -1.77 7.29
CA SER A 301 -5.27 -0.67 8.16
C SER A 301 -4.95 0.60 7.37
N SER A 302 -4.11 0.50 6.35
CA SER A 302 -3.71 1.65 5.53
C SER A 302 -4.89 2.21 4.71
N THR A 303 -5.82 1.36 4.26
CA THR A 303 -7.07 1.81 3.62
C THR A 303 -7.93 2.61 4.59
N ARG A 304 -8.09 2.13 5.83
CA ARG A 304 -8.85 2.85 6.88
C ARG A 304 -8.22 4.20 7.20
N ASP A 305 -6.90 4.25 7.35
CA ASP A 305 -6.18 5.47 7.69
C ASP A 305 -6.16 6.49 6.52
N LEU A 306 -6.20 6.00 5.27
CA LEU A 306 -6.43 6.81 4.09
C LEU A 306 -7.85 7.41 4.07
N ILE A 307 -8.88 6.60 4.27
CA ILE A 307 -10.28 7.06 4.30
C ILE A 307 -10.46 8.10 5.43
N ALA A 308 -9.81 7.90 6.57
CA ALA A 308 -9.83 8.89 7.64
C ALA A 308 -9.24 10.25 7.24
N ALA A 309 -8.24 10.29 6.38
CA ALA A 309 -7.71 11.54 5.84
C ALA A 309 -8.72 12.26 4.93
N LEU A 310 -9.46 11.51 4.10
CA LEU A 310 -10.53 12.06 3.27
C LEU A 310 -11.65 12.65 4.15
N ILE A 311 -12.07 11.95 5.20
CA ILE A 311 -13.04 12.42 6.18
C ILE A 311 -12.53 13.68 6.89
N ALA A 312 -11.27 13.67 7.36
CA ALA A 312 -10.67 14.80 8.05
C ALA A 312 -10.68 16.07 7.19
N SER A 313 -10.38 15.92 5.90
CA SER A 313 -10.42 17.02 4.94
C SER A 313 -11.83 17.54 4.72
N GLU A 314 -12.80 16.66 4.45
CA GLU A 314 -14.19 17.06 4.19
C GLU A 314 -14.83 17.76 5.40
N MET A 315 -14.54 17.27 6.59
CA MET A 315 -15.05 17.85 7.83
C MET A 315 -14.21 19.02 8.36
N ASN A 316 -13.08 19.32 7.75
CA ASN A 316 -12.11 20.33 8.19
C ASN A 316 -11.76 20.17 9.68
N MET A 317 -11.43 18.94 10.09
CA MET A 317 -11.13 18.63 11.48
C MET A 317 -10.06 17.53 11.61
N LYS A 318 -9.44 17.48 12.80
CA LYS A 318 -8.57 16.36 13.17
C LYS A 318 -9.42 15.14 13.51
N ILE A 319 -9.11 13.99 12.90
CA ILE A 319 -9.73 12.69 13.20
C ILE A 319 -8.81 11.88 14.12
N SER A 320 -9.36 11.36 15.21
CA SER A 320 -8.71 10.36 16.06
C SER A 320 -8.93 8.98 15.44
N LEU A 321 -7.85 8.25 15.23
CA LEU A 321 -7.89 6.89 14.68
C LEU A 321 -8.03 5.82 15.79
N ARG A 322 -7.97 6.25 17.06
CA ARG A 322 -8.20 5.39 18.23
C ARG A 322 -9.68 5.26 18.57
N ASP A 323 -10.45 6.29 18.24
CA ASP A 323 -11.87 6.32 18.54
C ASP A 323 -12.66 5.54 17.47
N ASN A 324 -13.86 5.16 17.83
CA ASN A 324 -14.73 4.44 16.93
C ASN A 324 -15.14 5.33 15.75
N MET A 325 -14.66 5.01 14.54
CA MET A 325 -15.00 5.73 13.31
C MET A 325 -16.36 5.31 12.73
N ASP A 326 -17.18 4.57 13.48
CA ASP A 326 -18.43 3.98 13.03
C ASP A 326 -19.46 4.99 12.51
N VAL A 327 -19.33 6.25 12.93
CA VAL A 327 -20.20 7.35 12.46
C VAL A 327 -20.06 7.59 10.95
N PHE A 328 -18.92 7.19 10.35
CA PHE A 328 -18.57 7.46 8.95
C PHE A 328 -18.76 6.27 8.02
N HIS A 329 -19.39 5.19 8.46
CA HIS A 329 -19.48 3.91 7.75
C HIS A 329 -20.11 3.98 6.36
N LYS A 330 -20.96 4.94 6.09
CA LYS A 330 -21.82 4.94 4.90
C LYS A 330 -21.29 5.78 3.73
N ILE A 331 -20.09 6.35 3.86
CA ILE A 331 -19.52 7.18 2.79
C ILE A 331 -18.69 6.31 1.87
N ASP A 332 -19.08 6.23 0.62
CA ASP A 332 -18.29 5.65 -0.46
C ASP A 332 -17.39 6.74 -1.07
N TRP A 333 -16.08 6.52 -1.01
CA TRP A 333 -15.08 7.51 -1.41
C TRP A 333 -14.67 7.41 -2.87
N GLU A 334 -15.26 6.49 -3.63
CA GLU A 334 -14.94 6.30 -5.06
C GLU A 334 -13.42 6.24 -5.32
N ILE A 335 -12.67 5.58 -4.44
CA ILE A 335 -11.22 5.39 -4.53
C ILE A 335 -10.86 4.03 -5.11
N SER A 336 -9.67 3.93 -5.73
CA SER A 336 -9.16 2.67 -6.32
C SER A 336 -7.66 2.51 -6.12
#